data_20d10704deaf4bbcff795ec48f10c29a
#
_entry.id   20d10704deaf4bbcff795ec48f10c29a
#
_cell.length_a   1.000
_cell.length_b   1.000
_cell.length_c   1.000
_cell.angle_alpha   90.00
_cell.angle_beta   90.00
_cell.angle_gamma   90.00
#
_symmetry.space_group_name_H-M   'P 1'
#
loop_
_entity.id
_entity.type
_entity.pdbx_description
1 polymer ?
#
loop_
_entity_poly.entity_id
_entity_poly.type
_entity_poly.pdbx_seq_one_letter_code
_entity_poly.pdbx_strand_id
1 'polypeptide(L)'
;RQMCIRDSANPDALGIFGFSFLDQNADKVKGSKIESIDPTFDSIADKSYSISRPLYFYVKKAHIGVVPGIEGFLREFTSERAWGEDGYLADKGMIPLPEEERFLAAKNTRDLIPMTGKEALQ
;
A
#
# COMPACT_ATOMS: atom_id res chain seq x y z
N ARG A 1 -2.39 -14.65 8.31
CA ARG A 1 -1.39 -14.87 9.39
C ARG A 1 -0.94 -16.34 9.48
N GLN A 2 -1.83 -17.34 9.36
CA GLN A 2 -1.46 -18.76 9.39
C GLN A 2 -0.70 -19.23 8.15
N MET A 3 -0.97 -18.71 6.96
CA MET A 3 -0.23 -19.04 5.74
C MET A 3 1.24 -18.62 5.85
N CYS A 4 1.51 -17.39 6.24
CA CYS A 4 2.89 -16.89 6.38
C CYS A 4 3.72 -17.67 7.41
N ILE A 5 3.10 -18.13 8.50
CA ILE A 5 3.79 -18.93 9.53
C ILE A 5 4.15 -20.33 8.99
N ARG A 6 3.31 -20.94 8.16
CA ARG A 6 3.59 -22.24 7.53
C ARG A 6 4.71 -22.12 6.49
N ASP A 7 4.69 -21.06 5.70
CA ASP A 7 5.70 -20.81 4.66
C ASP A 7 7.09 -20.57 5.27
N SER A 8 7.17 -19.81 6.36
CA SER A 8 8.44 -19.56 7.04
C SER A 8 9.04 -20.78 7.77
N ALA A 9 8.22 -21.79 8.06
CA ALA A 9 8.66 -23.04 8.68
C ALA A 9 9.12 -24.10 7.66
N ASN A 10 8.86 -23.90 6.36
CA ASN A 10 9.23 -24.83 5.29
C ASN A 10 10.17 -24.11 4.31
N PRO A 11 11.47 -24.46 4.26
CA PRO A 11 12.45 -23.81 3.41
C PRO A 11 12.18 -23.94 1.90
N ASP A 12 11.38 -24.92 1.49
CA ASP A 12 11.02 -25.19 0.09
C ASP A 12 9.65 -24.61 -0.29
N ALA A 13 8.99 -23.86 0.62
CA ALA A 13 7.69 -23.25 0.36
C ALA A 13 7.81 -21.95 -0.42
N LEU A 14 6.84 -21.71 -1.30
CA LEU A 14 6.62 -20.45 -1.97
C LEU A 14 5.40 -19.78 -1.36
N GLY A 15 5.57 -18.58 -0.81
CA GLY A 15 4.49 -17.79 -0.22
C GLY A 15 4.23 -16.49 -1.00
N ILE A 16 3.01 -15.98 -0.92
CA ILE A 16 2.61 -14.68 -1.45
C ILE A 16 2.13 -13.82 -0.27
N PHE A 17 2.80 -12.71 -0.03
CA PHE A 17 2.49 -11.79 1.07
C PHE A 17 2.93 -10.36 0.73
N GLY A 18 2.47 -9.39 1.52
CA GLY A 18 2.82 -7.99 1.32
C GLY A 18 4.28 -7.69 1.64
N PHE A 19 4.85 -6.67 1.00
CA PHE A 19 6.23 -6.23 1.21
C PHE A 19 6.54 -5.94 2.68
N SER A 20 5.62 -5.35 3.43
CA SER A 20 5.79 -5.09 4.86
C SER A 20 6.10 -6.34 5.69
N PHE A 21 5.56 -7.49 5.29
CA PHE A 21 5.89 -8.76 5.96
C PHE A 21 7.31 -9.23 5.61
N LEU A 22 7.72 -9.08 4.35
CA LEU A 22 9.07 -9.40 3.90
C LEU A 22 10.10 -8.56 4.64
N ASP A 23 9.90 -7.26 4.71
CA ASP A 23 10.79 -6.31 5.37
C ASP A 23 10.95 -6.62 6.87
N GLN A 24 9.84 -6.88 7.56
CA GLN A 24 9.85 -7.21 8.99
C GLN A 24 10.39 -8.61 9.34
N ASN A 25 10.54 -9.50 8.36
CA ASN A 25 10.99 -10.89 8.55
C ASN A 25 12.11 -11.28 7.58
N ALA A 26 12.94 -10.31 7.18
CA ALA A 26 14.05 -10.54 6.25
C ALA A 26 15.07 -11.59 6.74
N ASP A 27 15.07 -11.87 8.05
CA ASP A 27 15.87 -12.92 8.69
C ASP A 27 15.32 -14.34 8.45
N LYS A 28 14.04 -14.50 8.10
CA LYS A 28 13.33 -15.78 7.99
C LYS A 28 12.83 -16.11 6.59
N VAL A 29 12.60 -15.08 5.79
CA VAL A 29 12.06 -15.23 4.44
C VAL A 29 12.87 -14.42 3.44
N LYS A 30 12.98 -14.93 2.22
CA LYS A 30 13.70 -14.24 1.14
C LYS A 30 12.72 -13.84 0.05
N GLY A 31 12.80 -12.60 -0.40
CA GLY A 31 12.06 -12.14 -1.57
C GLY A 31 12.61 -12.76 -2.86
N SER A 32 11.72 -13.23 -3.71
CA SER A 32 12.10 -13.76 -5.02
C SER A 32 12.25 -12.65 -6.04
N LYS A 33 13.29 -12.72 -6.86
CA LYS A 33 13.45 -11.83 -8.01
C LYS A 33 12.38 -12.15 -9.06
N ILE A 34 11.80 -11.10 -9.61
CA ILE A 34 10.93 -11.16 -10.78
C ILE A 34 11.61 -10.38 -11.89
N GLU A 35 11.78 -11.01 -13.06
CA GLU A 35 12.49 -10.40 -14.19
C GLU A 35 13.89 -9.85 -13.85
N SER A 36 14.58 -10.55 -12.95
CA SER A 36 15.90 -10.18 -12.40
C SER A 36 15.91 -8.98 -11.45
N ILE A 37 14.75 -8.44 -11.09
CA ILE A 37 14.59 -7.32 -10.16
C ILE A 37 14.25 -7.84 -8.76
N ASP A 38 14.99 -7.36 -7.77
CA ASP A 38 14.73 -7.69 -6.35
C ASP A 38 13.52 -6.90 -5.82
N PRO A 39 12.72 -7.46 -4.90
CA PRO A 39 11.65 -6.75 -4.22
C PRO A 39 12.24 -5.83 -3.14
N THR A 40 12.73 -4.67 -3.55
CA THR A 40 13.24 -3.62 -2.66
C THR A 40 12.23 -2.48 -2.54
N PHE A 41 12.43 -1.63 -1.54
CA PHE A 41 11.61 -0.42 -1.39
C PHE A 41 11.58 0.40 -2.68
N ASP A 42 12.77 0.68 -3.23
CA ASP A 42 12.91 1.51 -4.44
C ASP A 42 12.25 0.87 -5.67
N SER A 43 12.49 -0.43 -5.90
CA SER A 43 11.93 -1.13 -7.05
C SER A 43 10.40 -1.28 -7.02
N ILE A 44 9.81 -1.22 -5.82
CA ILE A 44 8.36 -1.20 -5.63
C ILE A 44 7.81 0.21 -5.77
N ALA A 45 8.52 1.22 -5.24
CA ALA A 45 8.11 2.63 -5.31
C ALA A 45 8.12 3.15 -6.75
N ASP A 46 9.14 2.78 -7.54
CA ASP A 46 9.28 3.16 -8.96
C ASP A 46 8.52 2.24 -9.92
N LYS A 47 7.83 1.22 -9.39
CA LYS A 47 7.05 0.23 -10.15
C LYS A 47 7.90 -0.66 -11.09
N SER A 48 9.21 -0.70 -10.94
CA SER A 48 10.09 -1.59 -11.73
C SER A 48 9.90 -3.06 -11.36
N TYR A 49 9.51 -3.36 -10.11
CA TYR A 49 9.09 -4.68 -9.70
C TYR A 49 7.67 -4.98 -10.22
N SER A 50 7.58 -5.71 -11.33
CA SER A 50 6.38 -5.82 -12.19
C SER A 50 5.11 -6.36 -11.51
N ILE A 51 5.23 -7.02 -10.36
CA ILE A 51 4.09 -7.51 -9.58
C ILE A 51 3.67 -6.56 -8.44
N SER A 52 4.33 -5.41 -8.29
CA SER A 52 3.90 -4.39 -7.33
C SER A 52 2.50 -3.87 -7.67
N ARG A 53 1.70 -3.60 -6.66
CA ARG A 53 0.33 -3.10 -6.82
C ARG A 53 0.05 -2.04 -5.78
N PRO A 54 -0.59 -0.93 -6.17
CA PRO A 54 -1.02 0.08 -5.21
C PRO A 54 -2.14 -0.47 -4.30
N LEU A 55 -2.15 0.00 -3.06
CA LEU A 55 -3.25 -0.23 -2.14
C LEU A 55 -4.31 0.85 -2.32
N TYR A 56 -5.57 0.44 -2.45
CA TYR A 56 -6.70 1.34 -2.58
C TYR A 56 -7.56 1.30 -1.32
N PHE A 57 -7.94 2.46 -0.87
CA PHE A 57 -8.94 2.64 0.18
C PHE A 57 -10.25 3.11 -0.44
N TYR A 58 -11.29 2.29 -0.35
CA TYR A 58 -12.59 2.58 -0.97
C TYR A 58 -13.56 3.15 0.04
N VAL A 59 -14.14 4.30 -0.27
CA VAL A 59 -15.19 4.94 0.51
C VAL A 59 -16.44 5.14 -0.33
N LYS A 60 -17.59 4.72 0.21
CA LYS A 60 -18.87 4.95 -0.46
C LYS A 60 -19.29 6.41 -0.32
N LYS A 61 -19.29 7.16 -1.41
CA LYS A 61 -19.63 8.60 -1.43
C LYS A 61 -20.96 8.90 -0.75
N ALA A 62 -21.97 8.06 -0.94
CA ALA A 62 -23.29 8.23 -0.32
C ALA A 62 -23.31 8.16 1.21
N HIS A 63 -22.23 7.70 1.84
CA HIS A 63 -22.11 7.65 3.30
C HIS A 63 -21.44 8.89 3.89
N ILE A 64 -20.82 9.71 3.06
CA ILE A 64 -20.15 10.95 3.48
C ILE A 64 -21.23 11.96 3.88
N GLY A 65 -21.07 12.56 5.06
CA GLY A 65 -22.11 13.43 5.64
C GLY A 65 -23.27 12.71 6.34
N VAL A 66 -23.43 11.38 6.12
CA VAL A 66 -24.45 10.57 6.78
C VAL A 66 -23.88 9.77 7.95
N VAL A 67 -22.74 9.14 7.72
CA VAL A 67 -22.03 8.39 8.77
C VAL A 67 -21.00 9.28 9.44
N PRO A 68 -21.15 9.53 10.78
CA PRO A 68 -20.21 10.37 11.50
C PRO A 68 -18.77 9.84 11.42
N GLY A 69 -17.80 10.75 11.28
CA GLY A 69 -16.39 10.42 11.34
C GLY A 69 -15.73 10.06 10.00
N ILE A 70 -16.47 9.73 8.95
CA ILE A 70 -15.87 9.39 7.64
C ILE A 70 -15.01 10.52 7.10
N GLU A 71 -15.49 11.75 7.14
CA GLU A 71 -14.73 12.90 6.64
C GLU A 71 -13.45 13.15 7.44
N GLY A 72 -13.55 13.01 8.77
CA GLY A 72 -12.38 13.10 9.66
C GLY A 72 -11.36 12.01 9.37
N PHE A 73 -11.82 10.78 9.17
CA PHE A 73 -10.97 9.65 8.82
C PHE A 73 -10.28 9.86 7.46
N LEU A 74 -11.01 10.30 6.44
CA LEU A 74 -10.44 10.60 5.12
C LEU A 74 -9.38 11.68 5.19
N ARG A 75 -9.64 12.75 5.93
CA ARG A 75 -8.68 13.85 6.13
C ARG A 75 -7.41 13.37 6.82
N GLU A 76 -7.55 12.55 7.86
CA GLU A 76 -6.40 11.98 8.56
C GLU A 76 -5.64 11.01 7.65
N PHE A 77 -6.34 10.07 7.00
CA PHE A 77 -5.73 9.07 6.13
C PHE A 77 -4.96 9.69 4.96
N THR A 78 -5.43 10.82 4.41
CA THR A 78 -4.78 11.55 3.31
C THR A 78 -3.85 12.68 3.79
N SER A 79 -3.46 12.67 5.07
CA SER A 79 -2.48 13.62 5.61
C SER A 79 -1.06 13.11 5.43
N GLU A 80 -0.09 14.00 5.23
CA GLU A 80 1.33 13.64 5.18
C GLU A 80 1.81 12.93 6.46
N ARG A 81 1.19 13.24 7.59
CA ARG A 81 1.45 12.56 8.87
C ARG A 81 1.07 11.08 8.83
N ALA A 82 0.07 10.70 8.02
CA ALA A 82 -0.37 9.32 7.88
C ALA A 82 0.40 8.59 6.78
N TRP A 83 0.33 9.06 5.57
CA TRP A 83 0.84 8.36 4.38
C TRP A 83 2.08 8.97 3.72
N GLY A 84 2.63 10.04 4.29
CA GLY A 84 3.88 10.63 3.83
C GLY A 84 5.09 9.72 4.05
N GLU A 85 6.24 10.16 3.60
CA GLU A 85 7.49 9.39 3.70
C GLU A 85 7.86 9.09 5.16
N ASP A 86 7.68 10.08 6.05
CA ASP A 86 7.86 9.96 7.50
C ASP A 86 6.53 9.70 8.22
N GLY A 87 5.52 9.22 7.51
CA GLY A 87 4.19 8.97 8.06
C GLY A 87 4.11 7.67 8.86
N TYR A 88 3.20 7.61 9.85
CA TYR A 88 3.06 6.42 10.70
C TYR A 88 2.63 5.16 9.94
N LEU A 89 2.11 5.27 8.71
CA LEU A 89 1.83 4.12 7.86
C LEU A 89 3.11 3.58 7.19
N ALA A 90 4.08 4.44 6.90
CA ALA A 90 5.40 4.02 6.43
C ALA A 90 6.12 3.19 7.52
N ASP A 91 6.02 3.58 8.79
CA ASP A 91 6.52 2.79 9.93
C ASP A 91 5.89 1.39 10.02
N LYS A 92 4.72 1.19 9.42
CA LYS A 92 4.02 -0.10 9.34
C LYS A 92 4.33 -0.87 8.06
N GLY A 93 5.29 -0.38 7.26
CA GLY A 93 5.76 -1.01 6.03
C GLY A 93 4.92 -0.67 4.79
N MET A 94 4.16 0.43 4.83
CA MET A 94 3.56 0.97 3.62
C MET A 94 4.62 1.76 2.85
N ILE A 95 4.74 1.48 1.57
CA ILE A 95 5.56 2.28 0.66
C ILE A 95 4.72 3.46 0.18
N PRO A 96 5.10 4.72 0.49
CA PRO A 96 4.34 5.88 0.06
C PRO A 96 4.41 6.06 -1.45
N LEU A 97 3.34 6.58 -2.04
CA LEU A 97 3.34 7.01 -3.43
C LEU A 97 4.23 8.24 -3.61
N PRO A 98 4.69 8.53 -4.84
CA PRO A 98 5.35 9.80 -5.16
C PRO A 98 4.53 11.01 -4.71
N GLU A 99 5.19 12.09 -4.32
CA GLU A 99 4.54 13.28 -3.76
C GLU A 99 3.42 13.82 -4.65
N GLU A 100 3.66 13.88 -5.97
CA GLU A 100 2.65 14.37 -6.93
C GLU A 100 1.39 13.49 -6.94
N GLU A 101 1.56 12.16 -6.89
CA GLU A 101 0.43 11.21 -6.87
C GLU A 101 -0.32 11.31 -5.53
N ARG A 102 0.39 11.49 -4.41
CA ARG A 102 -0.21 11.72 -3.08
C ARG A 102 -1.05 12.99 -3.07
N PHE A 103 -0.48 14.09 -3.58
CA PHE A 103 -1.19 15.37 -3.65
C PHE A 103 -2.48 15.27 -4.48
N LEU A 104 -2.39 14.61 -5.65
CA LEU A 104 -3.55 14.41 -6.51
C LEU A 104 -4.62 13.54 -5.84
N ALA A 105 -4.22 12.46 -5.19
CA ALA A 105 -5.14 11.58 -4.47
C ALA A 105 -5.80 12.29 -3.28
N ALA A 106 -5.05 13.09 -2.51
CA ALA A 106 -5.60 13.90 -1.43
C ALA A 106 -6.60 14.94 -1.94
N LYS A 107 -6.29 15.60 -3.06
CA LYS A 107 -7.20 16.55 -3.72
C LYS A 107 -8.49 15.86 -4.18
N ASN A 108 -8.37 14.74 -4.91
CA ASN A 108 -9.52 13.98 -5.39
C ASN A 108 -10.41 13.51 -4.25
N THR A 109 -9.81 13.08 -3.13
CA THR A 109 -10.53 12.68 -1.93
C THR A 109 -11.28 13.86 -1.30
N ARG A 110 -10.65 15.02 -1.21
CA ARG A 110 -11.27 16.25 -0.67
C ARG A 110 -12.43 16.72 -1.54
N ASP A 111 -12.24 16.68 -2.85
CA ASP A 111 -13.24 17.13 -3.84
C ASP A 111 -14.30 16.03 -4.11
N LEU A 112 -14.21 14.88 -3.43
CA LEU A 112 -15.11 13.74 -3.56
C LEU A 112 -15.29 13.25 -5.01
N ILE A 113 -14.20 13.26 -5.77
CA ILE A 113 -14.19 12.79 -7.15
C ILE A 113 -14.30 11.26 -7.14
N PRO A 114 -15.34 10.68 -7.77
CA PRO A 114 -15.51 9.23 -7.78
C PRO A 114 -14.45 8.55 -8.67
N MET A 115 -13.96 7.39 -8.25
CA MET A 115 -13.13 6.54 -9.10
C MET A 115 -13.93 6.05 -10.32
N THR A 116 -13.29 6.03 -11.46
CA THR A 116 -13.89 5.54 -12.72
C THR A 116 -13.69 4.04 -12.94
N GLY A 117 -12.89 3.39 -12.08
CA GLY A 117 -12.50 1.99 -12.21
C GLY A 117 -11.31 1.75 -13.14
N LYS A 118 -10.85 2.77 -13.87
CA LYS A 118 -9.65 2.67 -14.71
C LYS A 118 -8.37 2.80 -13.89
N GLU A 119 -8.42 3.48 -12.77
CA GLU A 119 -7.30 3.70 -11.84
C GLU A 119 -6.82 2.39 -11.19
N ALA A 120 -7.71 1.42 -11.02
CA ALA A 120 -7.38 0.12 -10.44
C ALA A 120 -6.73 -0.86 -11.44
N LEU A 121 -6.60 -0.49 -12.71
CA LEU A 121 -6.06 -1.32 -13.78
C LEU A 121 -4.66 -0.87 -14.26
N GLN A 122 -4.09 0.15 -13.59
CA GLN A 122 -2.73 0.66 -13.87
C GLN A 122 -1.73 0.04 -12.85
#